data_79850faa22dd647a4ca7bdc6c915520b
#
_entry.id   79850faa22dd647a4ca7bdc6c915520b
#
_cell.length_a   1.000
_cell.length_b   1.000
_cell.length_c   1.000
_cell.angle_alpha   90.00
_cell.angle_beta   90.00
_cell.angle_gamma   90.00
#
_symmetry.space_group_name_H-M   'P 1'
#
loop_
_entity.id
_entity.type
_entity.pdbx_description
1 polymer ?
#
loop_
_entity_poly.entity_id
_entity_poly.type
_entity_poly.pdbx_seq_one_letter_code
_entity_poly.pdbx_strand_id
1 'polypeptide(L)'
;MAMGITKAEALKAVDRERGPVCEASDRIWDQPETAFQEFHSTDVLCELLEKEGFRVERNLAGIATAFSGTYGSGKPVVGILGEFDALSGLSQESESLEKTALVDGAPGHGCGHNLLGTGSVAAAIAVKEYLEKNGKEGTVIFFGCPGEEGGSGKSFMARDGVFDNLDFAVTWHPGDKNVVSVGSSLANYQIIYRFYGQASHAAACPELGRSALDAVELMNTGVQYLREHIIQEARIHYAITNTGGYSPNVVQPYSEVLYLIRAPKNSQVKEIYERVNDIARGAALMTGTKMELQFVKACSNLVDNTVMEEIMQKNLEEIEREPYTAEEIEFARKIGETFGGNHVDIQDVLVRYEKSRKAAVEQFLAPHADDVINDFIVPLMDTEECLKGSTDVGDVSWVCPTAQINAVTEAAGTPGHSWQMVSQGKSSIAHKGMQFAGKVMAGTVIDMLEKPELIEEAKKELRRRVGAEGYIPPIPEGIRPMAINPKK
;
A
#
# COMPACT_ATOMS: atom_id res chain seq x y z
N MET A 1 -2.89 41.82 -15.68
CA MET A 1 -3.05 40.42 -15.28
C MET A 1 -1.67 39.91 -14.91
N ALA A 2 -1.48 39.40 -13.73
CA ALA A 2 -0.22 38.71 -13.39
C ALA A 2 -0.05 37.55 -14.40
N MET A 3 1.16 37.39 -14.95
CA MET A 3 1.45 36.20 -15.78
C MET A 3 1.32 34.98 -14.86
N GLY A 4 0.57 33.96 -15.33
CA GLY A 4 0.48 32.69 -14.63
C GLY A 4 1.86 32.00 -14.51
N ILE A 5 1.94 30.98 -13.66
CA ILE A 5 3.18 30.21 -13.45
C ILE A 5 3.25 28.97 -14.33
N THR A 6 4.46 28.60 -14.70
CA THR A 6 4.75 27.33 -15.43
C THR A 6 4.70 26.12 -14.46
N LYS A 7 4.65 24.89 -15.03
CA LYS A 7 4.83 23.65 -14.28
C LYS A 7 6.10 23.68 -13.42
N ALA A 8 7.23 24.05 -14.02
CA ALA A 8 8.51 24.11 -13.31
C ALA A 8 8.51 25.10 -12.12
N GLU A 9 7.78 26.22 -12.23
CA GLU A 9 7.62 27.16 -11.13
C GLU A 9 6.70 26.63 -10.02
N ALA A 10 5.62 25.93 -10.38
CA ALA A 10 4.73 25.28 -9.43
C ALA A 10 5.46 24.18 -8.62
N LEU A 11 6.30 23.39 -9.27
CA LEU A 11 7.08 22.34 -8.61
C LEU A 11 8.04 22.87 -7.54
N LYS A 12 8.49 24.15 -7.63
CA LYS A 12 9.27 24.79 -6.58
C LYS A 12 8.51 24.96 -5.26
N ALA A 13 7.17 24.81 -5.25
CA ALA A 13 6.41 24.78 -4.00
C ALA A 13 6.85 23.60 -3.12
N VAL A 14 7.14 22.45 -3.71
CA VAL A 14 7.67 21.28 -2.98
C VAL A 14 8.97 21.63 -2.26
N ASP A 15 9.89 22.34 -2.93
CA ASP A 15 11.17 22.75 -2.30
C ASP A 15 10.97 23.80 -1.20
N ARG A 16 10.03 24.75 -1.37
CA ARG A 16 9.75 25.77 -0.35
C ARG A 16 9.13 25.18 0.91
N GLU A 17 8.27 24.17 0.74
CA GLU A 17 7.59 23.51 1.86
C GLU A 17 8.38 22.31 2.40
N ARG A 18 9.62 22.10 1.96
CA ARG A 18 10.47 20.96 2.39
C ARG A 18 10.55 20.87 3.92
N GLY A 19 10.80 21.98 4.61
CA GLY A 19 10.94 22.00 6.07
C GLY A 19 9.70 21.46 6.78
N PRO A 20 8.54 22.09 6.63
CA PRO A 20 7.28 21.61 7.23
C PRO A 20 6.90 20.18 6.84
N VAL A 21 7.13 19.77 5.58
CA VAL A 21 6.81 18.43 5.08
C VAL A 21 7.73 17.38 5.73
N CYS A 22 9.04 17.63 5.80
CA CYS A 22 9.98 16.72 6.47
C CYS A 22 9.68 16.63 7.97
N GLU A 23 9.41 17.76 8.64
CA GLU A 23 9.01 17.76 10.06
C GLU A 23 7.73 16.94 10.30
N ALA A 24 6.74 17.05 9.42
CA ALA A 24 5.52 16.25 9.52
C ALA A 24 5.81 14.75 9.36
N SER A 25 6.65 14.37 8.39
CA SER A 25 7.09 12.99 8.19
C SER A 25 7.81 12.44 9.43
N ASP A 26 8.71 13.22 10.00
CA ASP A 26 9.46 12.83 11.19
C ASP A 26 8.56 12.67 12.42
N ARG A 27 7.55 13.55 12.61
CA ARG A 27 6.55 13.45 13.68
C ARG A 27 5.73 12.16 13.55
N ILE A 28 5.36 11.76 12.33
CA ILE A 28 4.64 10.51 12.05
C ILE A 28 5.53 9.31 12.35
N TRP A 29 6.79 9.36 11.90
CA TRP A 29 7.78 8.32 12.16
C TRP A 29 8.05 8.12 13.65
N ASP A 30 8.11 9.19 14.43
CA ASP A 30 8.38 9.18 15.88
C ASP A 30 7.22 8.58 16.69
N GLN A 31 6.00 8.57 16.15
CA GLN A 31 4.81 7.99 16.78
C GLN A 31 4.08 7.05 15.82
N PRO A 32 4.70 5.90 15.48
CA PRO A 32 4.16 4.97 14.52
C PRO A 32 2.89 4.30 15.03
N GLU A 33 1.84 4.34 14.24
CA GLU A 33 0.52 3.83 14.57
C GLU A 33 0.08 2.81 13.52
N THR A 34 -0.53 1.71 13.98
CA THR A 34 -0.97 0.63 13.08
C THR A 34 -2.37 0.90 12.53
N ALA A 35 -2.77 0.09 11.55
CA ALA A 35 -4.03 0.19 10.80
C ALA A 35 -5.25 0.58 11.66
N PHE A 36 -5.91 1.66 11.28
CA PHE A 36 -7.09 2.27 11.92
C PHE A 36 -6.87 2.78 13.35
N GLN A 37 -5.59 2.96 13.74
CA GLN A 37 -5.17 3.57 15.01
C GLN A 37 -4.31 4.82 14.79
N GLU A 38 -4.23 5.33 13.56
CA GLU A 38 -3.34 6.39 13.09
C GLU A 38 -3.87 7.78 13.45
N PHE A 39 -4.30 8.00 14.69
CA PHE A 39 -4.92 9.26 15.12
C PHE A 39 -3.92 10.42 15.13
N HIS A 40 -2.70 10.21 15.65
CA HIS A 40 -1.65 11.23 15.65
C HIS A 40 -1.21 11.57 14.23
N SER A 41 -0.96 10.56 13.40
CA SER A 41 -0.55 10.74 12.00
C SER A 41 -1.63 11.49 11.21
N THR A 42 -2.91 11.17 11.43
CA THR A 42 -4.06 11.90 10.87
C THR A 42 -4.03 13.39 11.28
N ASP A 43 -3.81 13.66 12.56
CA ASP A 43 -3.79 15.06 13.06
C ASP A 43 -2.63 15.84 12.44
N VAL A 44 -1.42 15.25 12.34
CA VAL A 44 -0.25 15.89 11.73
C VAL A 44 -0.53 16.27 10.27
N LEU A 45 -1.08 15.34 9.48
CA LEU A 45 -1.37 15.60 8.06
C LEU A 45 -2.52 16.61 7.88
N CYS A 46 -3.56 16.53 8.70
CA CYS A 46 -4.66 17.51 8.68
C CYS A 46 -4.17 18.92 9.05
N GLU A 47 -3.36 19.07 10.09
CA GLU A 47 -2.75 20.35 10.48
C GLU A 47 -1.95 20.97 9.34
N LEU A 48 -1.14 20.16 8.63
CA LEU A 48 -0.35 20.63 7.48
C LEU A 48 -1.25 21.08 6.33
N LEU A 49 -2.28 20.33 5.99
CA LEU A 49 -3.25 20.69 4.94
C LEU A 49 -4.05 21.93 5.27
N GLU A 50 -4.54 22.06 6.52
CA GLU A 50 -5.30 23.25 6.97
C GLU A 50 -4.43 24.50 6.93
N LYS A 51 -3.15 24.43 7.37
CA LYS A 51 -2.18 25.52 7.29
C LYS A 51 -1.97 25.97 5.84
N GLU A 52 -1.97 25.02 4.91
CA GLU A 52 -1.86 25.28 3.48
C GLU A 52 -3.18 25.70 2.82
N GLY A 53 -4.26 25.86 3.58
CA GLY A 53 -5.54 26.38 3.12
C GLY A 53 -6.43 25.36 2.41
N PHE A 54 -6.19 24.07 2.60
CA PHE A 54 -7.12 23.03 2.19
C PHE A 54 -8.31 22.94 3.16
N ARG A 55 -9.48 22.65 2.61
CA ARG A 55 -10.66 22.31 3.42
C ARG A 55 -10.58 20.83 3.80
N VAL A 56 -10.36 20.56 5.07
CA VAL A 56 -10.27 19.19 5.60
C VAL A 56 -11.64 18.64 5.97
N GLU A 57 -11.90 17.39 5.57
CA GLU A 57 -13.06 16.59 5.98
C GLU A 57 -12.56 15.29 6.58
N ARG A 58 -13.00 14.94 7.79
CA ARG A 58 -12.56 13.76 8.54
C ARG A 58 -13.62 12.68 8.57
N ASN A 59 -13.25 11.47 8.97
CA ASN A 59 -14.13 10.31 9.15
C ASN A 59 -14.80 9.84 7.85
N LEU A 60 -14.02 9.80 6.75
CA LEU A 60 -14.51 9.31 5.46
C LEU A 60 -14.88 7.83 5.54
N ALA A 61 -15.96 7.45 4.90
CA ALA A 61 -16.50 6.07 4.92
C ALA A 61 -16.70 5.52 6.35
N GLY A 62 -16.86 6.39 7.36
CA GLY A 62 -16.98 6.00 8.76
C GLY A 62 -15.68 5.47 9.38
N ILE A 63 -14.52 5.73 8.76
CA ILE A 63 -13.21 5.40 9.28
C ILE A 63 -12.65 6.63 9.99
N ALA A 64 -12.45 6.55 11.31
CA ALA A 64 -12.08 7.70 12.14
C ALA A 64 -10.77 8.38 11.72
N THR A 65 -9.83 7.61 11.15
CA THR A 65 -8.51 8.07 10.71
C THR A 65 -8.44 8.38 9.21
N ALA A 66 -9.52 8.13 8.43
CA ALA A 66 -9.61 8.54 7.03
C ALA A 66 -10.10 9.98 6.90
N PHE A 67 -9.47 10.74 6.01
CA PHE A 67 -9.80 12.15 5.79
C PHE A 67 -9.48 12.60 4.36
N SER A 68 -9.96 13.78 3.99
CA SER A 68 -9.54 14.45 2.75
C SER A 68 -9.19 15.91 3.00
N GLY A 69 -8.31 16.45 2.17
CA GLY A 69 -8.01 17.87 2.07
C GLY A 69 -8.33 18.36 0.66
N THR A 70 -9.31 19.23 0.50
CA THR A 70 -9.80 19.69 -0.80
C THR A 70 -9.41 21.14 -1.05
N TYR A 71 -8.89 21.43 -2.26
CA TYR A 71 -8.66 22.78 -2.75
C TYR A 71 -9.19 22.94 -4.18
N GLY A 72 -9.67 24.16 -4.49
CA GLY A 72 -10.22 24.49 -5.80
C GLY A 72 -11.68 24.12 -5.97
N SER A 73 -12.17 24.21 -7.18
CA SER A 73 -13.57 23.88 -7.55
C SER A 73 -13.66 23.62 -9.05
N GLY A 74 -14.69 22.89 -9.43
CA GLY A 74 -14.93 22.51 -10.83
C GLY A 74 -14.14 21.27 -11.25
N LYS A 75 -14.16 21.04 -12.55
CA LYS A 75 -13.50 19.89 -13.20
C LYS A 75 -12.19 20.32 -13.87
N PRO A 76 -11.21 19.41 -14.02
CA PRO A 76 -11.24 18.03 -13.51
C PRO A 76 -11.04 17.93 -12.01
N VAL A 77 -11.48 16.82 -11.40
CA VAL A 77 -11.27 16.48 -9.98
C VAL A 77 -10.18 15.42 -9.88
N VAL A 78 -9.10 15.77 -9.21
CA VAL A 78 -7.91 14.94 -9.11
C VAL A 78 -7.72 14.43 -7.69
N GLY A 79 -7.49 13.11 -7.53
CA GLY A 79 -7.10 12.50 -6.27
C GLY A 79 -5.58 12.35 -6.13
N ILE A 80 -5.05 12.69 -4.96
CA ILE A 80 -3.68 12.35 -4.56
C ILE A 80 -3.80 11.51 -3.30
N LEU A 81 -3.35 10.23 -3.37
CA LEU A 81 -3.52 9.29 -2.27
C LEU A 81 -2.30 9.32 -1.36
N GLY A 82 -2.50 9.31 -0.05
CA GLY A 82 -1.44 9.27 0.95
C GLY A 82 -1.73 8.22 2.02
N GLU A 83 -0.81 7.29 2.23
CA GLU A 83 -0.81 6.28 3.29
C GLU A 83 0.07 6.74 4.44
N PHE A 84 -0.21 6.29 5.67
CA PHE A 84 0.51 6.74 6.86
C PHE A 84 0.47 5.76 8.04
N ASP A 85 0.04 4.52 7.81
CA ASP A 85 0.06 3.45 8.81
C ASP A 85 1.43 2.78 8.93
N ALA A 86 1.70 2.19 10.10
CA ALA A 86 2.94 1.51 10.44
C ALA A 86 2.72 0.01 10.67
N LEU A 87 3.82 -0.74 10.65
CA LEU A 87 3.86 -2.19 10.88
C LEU A 87 4.18 -2.52 12.34
N SER A 88 3.48 -3.52 12.88
CA SER A 88 3.71 -4.00 14.25
C SER A 88 5.10 -4.62 14.42
N GLY A 89 5.71 -4.40 15.60
CA GLY A 89 6.95 -5.08 16.00
C GLY A 89 8.22 -4.61 15.30
N LEU A 90 8.19 -3.46 14.63
CA LEU A 90 9.33 -2.91 13.89
C LEU A 90 9.92 -1.63 14.48
N SER A 91 9.68 -1.36 15.77
CA SER A 91 10.31 -0.22 16.45
C SER A 91 11.83 -0.26 16.29
N GLN A 92 12.42 0.88 15.90
CA GLN A 92 13.84 0.97 15.56
C GLN A 92 14.37 2.40 15.78
N GLU A 93 15.64 2.54 16.14
CA GLU A 93 16.34 3.82 16.15
C GLU A 93 16.56 4.32 14.71
N SER A 94 16.41 5.65 14.51
CA SER A 94 16.71 6.31 13.24
C SER A 94 18.21 6.29 12.95
N GLU A 95 18.58 6.09 11.67
CA GLU A 95 19.95 6.11 11.15
C GLU A 95 20.92 5.17 11.88
N SER A 96 20.39 4.16 12.57
CA SER A 96 21.18 3.13 13.26
C SER A 96 21.63 2.04 12.29
N LEU A 97 22.86 1.56 12.45
CA LEU A 97 23.42 0.41 11.71
C LEU A 97 23.21 -0.92 12.47
N GLU A 98 22.51 -0.88 13.60
CA GLU A 98 22.20 -2.03 14.43
C GLU A 98 20.68 -2.14 14.66
N LYS A 99 20.20 -3.37 14.84
CA LYS A 99 18.79 -3.59 15.19
C LYS A 99 18.59 -3.19 16.66
N THR A 100 18.11 -1.99 16.87
CA THR A 100 17.89 -1.39 18.20
C THR A 100 16.46 -0.84 18.28
N ALA A 101 15.57 -1.55 18.95
CA ALA A 101 14.21 -1.09 19.17
C ALA A 101 14.19 0.09 20.16
N LEU A 102 13.48 1.17 19.83
CA LEU A 102 13.19 2.26 20.77
C LEU A 102 12.26 1.77 21.89
N VAL A 103 11.26 0.95 21.53
CA VAL A 103 10.32 0.32 22.46
C VAL A 103 10.10 -1.12 21.97
N ASP A 104 10.43 -2.09 22.81
CA ASP A 104 10.33 -3.51 22.43
C ASP A 104 8.88 -3.90 22.03
N GLY A 105 8.76 -4.54 20.86
CA GLY A 105 7.47 -4.96 20.29
C GLY A 105 6.58 -3.84 19.76
N ALA A 106 6.99 -2.56 19.86
CA ALA A 106 6.22 -1.44 19.31
C ALA A 106 6.29 -1.39 17.77
N PRO A 107 5.37 -0.68 17.10
CA PRO A 107 5.36 -0.53 15.65
C PRO A 107 6.53 0.34 15.13
N GLY A 108 6.73 0.29 13.80
CA GLY A 108 7.68 1.14 13.08
C GLY A 108 7.30 1.24 11.60
N HIS A 109 7.72 2.33 10.93
CA HIS A 109 7.43 2.58 9.52
C HIS A 109 8.32 1.74 8.58
N GLY A 110 8.11 0.41 8.60
CA GLY A 110 8.85 -0.56 7.77
C GLY A 110 8.44 -0.61 6.31
N CYS A 111 7.49 0.22 5.88
CA CYS A 111 7.07 0.44 4.50
C CYS A 111 7.23 1.91 4.06
N GLY A 112 7.71 2.78 4.95
CA GLY A 112 7.96 4.20 4.65
C GLY A 112 6.70 5.05 4.49
N HIS A 113 5.54 4.64 5.02
CA HIS A 113 4.29 5.39 4.86
C HIS A 113 4.31 6.76 5.54
N ASN A 114 5.20 7.01 6.51
CA ASN A 114 5.46 8.37 7.01
C ASN A 114 5.88 9.33 5.88
N LEU A 115 6.72 8.84 4.95
CA LEU A 115 7.16 9.58 3.77
C LEU A 115 6.04 9.65 2.71
N LEU A 116 5.31 8.54 2.52
CA LEU A 116 4.26 8.42 1.50
C LEU A 116 3.17 9.46 1.71
N GLY A 117 2.63 9.54 2.92
CA GLY A 117 1.58 10.51 3.27
C GLY A 117 2.04 11.96 3.06
N THR A 118 3.21 12.31 3.57
CA THR A 118 3.73 13.68 3.52
C THR A 118 4.22 14.11 2.13
N GLY A 119 4.82 13.20 1.35
CA GLY A 119 5.19 13.45 -0.05
C GLY A 119 3.95 13.69 -0.93
N SER A 120 2.86 12.98 -0.65
CA SER A 120 1.57 13.20 -1.30
C SER A 120 0.95 14.56 -0.95
N VAL A 121 1.10 15.04 0.31
CA VAL A 121 0.69 16.41 0.67
C VAL A 121 1.54 17.44 -0.09
N ALA A 122 2.86 17.24 -0.19
CA ALA A 122 3.73 18.14 -0.95
C ALA A 122 3.29 18.26 -2.43
N ALA A 123 2.89 17.15 -3.05
CA ALA A 123 2.33 17.15 -4.39
C ALA A 123 1.02 17.96 -4.46
N ALA A 124 0.11 17.77 -3.49
CA ALA A 124 -1.16 18.50 -3.44
C ALA A 124 -0.94 20.02 -3.31
N ILE A 125 0.04 20.46 -2.50
CA ILE A 125 0.41 21.86 -2.35
C ILE A 125 0.91 22.46 -3.68
N ALA A 126 1.76 21.75 -4.42
CA ALA A 126 2.26 22.22 -5.72
C ALA A 126 1.13 22.34 -6.77
N VAL A 127 0.21 21.37 -6.81
CA VAL A 127 -0.96 21.43 -7.69
C VAL A 127 -1.90 22.57 -7.30
N LYS A 128 -2.16 22.76 -6.00
CA LYS A 128 -2.93 23.91 -5.49
C LYS A 128 -2.34 25.22 -5.98
N GLU A 129 -1.02 25.42 -5.79
CA GLU A 129 -0.35 26.66 -6.20
C GLU A 129 -0.47 26.89 -7.71
N TYR A 130 -0.37 25.82 -8.51
CA TYR A 130 -0.57 25.88 -9.94
C TYR A 130 -1.98 26.36 -10.33
N LEU A 131 -3.02 25.78 -9.72
CA LEU A 131 -4.41 26.17 -9.96
C LEU A 131 -4.67 27.63 -9.54
N GLU A 132 -4.23 28.00 -8.34
CA GLU A 132 -4.44 29.32 -7.76
C GLU A 132 -3.78 30.44 -8.59
N LYS A 133 -2.48 30.32 -8.87
CA LYS A 133 -1.72 31.36 -9.57
C LYS A 133 -2.07 31.47 -11.05
N ASN A 134 -2.62 30.43 -11.64
CA ASN A 134 -3.10 30.47 -13.02
C ASN A 134 -4.58 30.80 -13.13
N GLY A 135 -5.31 30.92 -12.02
CA GLY A 135 -6.76 31.13 -12.03
C GLY A 135 -7.51 30.03 -12.79
N LYS A 136 -7.01 28.79 -12.73
CA LYS A 136 -7.61 27.65 -13.44
C LYS A 136 -8.70 26.99 -12.61
N GLU A 137 -9.77 26.57 -13.30
CA GLU A 137 -10.74 25.66 -12.73
C GLU A 137 -10.10 24.28 -12.56
N GLY A 138 -10.54 23.56 -11.53
CA GLY A 138 -10.09 22.24 -11.16
C GLY A 138 -10.12 22.05 -9.65
N THR A 139 -10.20 20.81 -9.24
CA THR A 139 -10.22 20.42 -7.82
C THR A 139 -9.11 19.43 -7.56
N VAL A 140 -8.23 19.72 -6.61
CA VAL A 140 -7.26 18.76 -6.07
C VAL A 140 -7.73 18.30 -4.71
N ILE A 141 -7.77 16.98 -4.50
CA ILE A 141 -8.16 16.35 -3.24
C ILE A 141 -7.01 15.45 -2.81
N PHE A 142 -6.40 15.77 -1.68
CA PHE A 142 -5.57 14.83 -0.96
C PHE A 142 -6.48 13.87 -0.18
N PHE A 143 -6.24 12.57 -0.27
CA PHE A 143 -6.91 11.56 0.52
C PHE A 143 -5.94 10.93 1.50
N GLY A 144 -6.18 11.11 2.80
CA GLY A 144 -5.53 10.35 3.85
C GLY A 144 -6.15 8.96 3.95
N CYS A 145 -5.38 7.95 3.54
CA CYS A 145 -5.81 6.58 3.37
C CYS A 145 -5.18 5.69 4.46
N PRO A 146 -5.89 5.43 5.59
CA PRO A 146 -5.36 4.63 6.68
C PRO A 146 -5.38 3.14 6.38
N GLY A 147 -4.54 2.37 7.08
CA GLY A 147 -4.65 0.93 7.20
C GLY A 147 -4.34 0.14 5.93
N GLU A 148 -3.42 0.57 5.09
CA GLU A 148 -3.01 -0.18 3.90
C GLU A 148 -2.46 -1.55 4.28
N GLU A 149 -1.53 -1.60 5.23
CA GLU A 149 -0.80 -2.80 5.64
C GLU A 149 -1.70 -3.89 6.23
N GLY A 150 -2.59 -3.50 7.09
CA GLY A 150 -3.40 -4.45 7.85
C GLY A 150 -4.90 -4.39 7.61
N GLY A 151 -5.41 -3.32 6.99
CA GLY A 151 -6.83 -2.97 7.02
C GLY A 151 -7.50 -2.82 5.66
N SER A 152 -6.77 -2.48 4.60
CA SER A 152 -7.30 -2.13 3.28
C SER A 152 -8.30 -0.96 3.33
N GLY A 153 -7.88 0.18 3.91
CA GLY A 153 -8.74 1.34 4.11
C GLY A 153 -9.33 1.90 2.81
N LYS A 154 -8.53 1.95 1.72
CA LYS A 154 -8.99 2.41 0.41
C LYS A 154 -10.08 1.51 -0.18
N SER A 155 -10.06 0.21 0.11
CA SER A 155 -11.13 -0.70 -0.34
C SER A 155 -12.47 -0.39 0.33
N PHE A 156 -12.46 -0.03 1.62
CA PHE A 156 -13.67 0.46 2.32
C PHE A 156 -14.12 1.83 1.77
N MET A 157 -13.17 2.74 1.56
CA MET A 157 -13.45 4.07 1.00
C MET A 157 -14.04 3.97 -0.42
N ALA A 158 -13.47 3.11 -1.28
CA ALA A 158 -13.97 2.87 -2.65
C ALA A 158 -15.36 2.23 -2.63
N ARG A 159 -15.60 1.23 -1.77
CA ARG A 159 -16.92 0.62 -1.60
C ARG A 159 -18.00 1.67 -1.25
N ASP A 160 -17.64 2.61 -0.39
CA ASP A 160 -18.55 3.63 0.12
C ASP A 160 -18.58 4.91 -0.76
N GLY A 161 -17.99 4.84 -1.98
CA GLY A 161 -18.12 5.85 -3.04
C GLY A 161 -17.24 7.10 -2.87
N VAL A 162 -16.21 7.06 -1.99
CA VAL A 162 -15.35 8.22 -1.70
C VAL A 162 -14.62 8.71 -2.95
N PHE A 163 -14.30 7.82 -3.89
CA PHE A 163 -13.53 8.12 -5.11
C PHE A 163 -14.38 8.31 -6.38
N ASP A 164 -15.71 8.17 -6.30
CA ASP A 164 -16.58 8.13 -7.48
C ASP A 164 -16.56 9.41 -8.34
N ASN A 165 -16.23 10.54 -7.74
CA ASN A 165 -16.20 11.82 -8.43
C ASN A 165 -14.87 12.19 -9.07
N LEU A 166 -13.83 11.33 -8.90
CA LEU A 166 -12.50 11.58 -9.43
C LEU A 166 -12.46 11.40 -10.96
N ASP A 167 -11.72 12.28 -11.61
CA ASP A 167 -11.39 12.13 -13.01
C ASP A 167 -10.14 11.24 -13.18
N PHE A 168 -9.20 11.28 -12.24
CA PHE A 168 -8.06 10.38 -12.11
C PHE A 168 -7.41 10.53 -10.72
N ALA A 169 -6.53 9.59 -10.37
CA ALA A 169 -5.75 9.64 -9.14
C ALA A 169 -4.27 9.33 -9.39
N VAL A 170 -3.40 9.85 -8.52
CA VAL A 170 -1.97 9.53 -8.49
C VAL A 170 -1.56 9.16 -7.07
N THR A 171 -0.56 8.29 -6.97
CA THR A 171 0.10 7.94 -5.72
C THR A 171 1.57 7.61 -5.96
N TRP A 172 2.29 7.33 -4.90
CA TRP A 172 3.67 6.87 -4.96
C TRP A 172 3.95 5.85 -3.86
N HIS A 173 5.10 5.23 -3.89
CA HIS A 173 5.55 4.34 -2.82
C HIS A 173 7.05 4.52 -2.57
N PRO A 174 7.52 4.60 -1.32
CA PRO A 174 8.92 4.51 -0.96
C PRO A 174 9.56 3.20 -1.44
N GLY A 175 10.82 3.24 -1.81
CA GLY A 175 11.52 2.04 -2.25
C GLY A 175 12.98 2.30 -2.60
N ASP A 176 13.61 1.30 -3.18
CA ASP A 176 15.01 1.34 -3.58
C ASP A 176 15.23 1.67 -5.07
N LYS A 177 14.18 1.99 -5.83
CA LYS A 177 14.25 2.29 -7.29
C LYS A 177 13.33 3.43 -7.67
N ASN A 178 13.75 4.24 -8.66
CA ASN A 178 12.88 5.22 -9.31
C ASN A 178 12.22 4.55 -10.53
N VAL A 179 10.95 4.22 -10.42
CA VAL A 179 10.22 3.44 -11.44
C VAL A 179 8.73 3.74 -11.43
N VAL A 180 8.08 3.72 -12.58
CA VAL A 180 6.62 3.67 -12.67
C VAL A 180 6.16 2.25 -12.43
N SER A 181 5.24 2.07 -11.50
CA SER A 181 4.62 0.77 -11.22
C SER A 181 3.68 0.40 -12.35
N VAL A 182 4.01 -0.67 -13.08
CA VAL A 182 3.26 -1.22 -14.21
C VAL A 182 2.87 -2.65 -13.90
N GLY A 183 1.76 -3.10 -14.43
CA GLY A 183 1.22 -4.44 -14.20
C GLY A 183 0.20 -4.47 -13.07
N SER A 184 -0.46 -5.62 -12.91
CA SER A 184 -1.48 -5.83 -11.89
C SER A 184 -0.86 -6.27 -10.55
N SER A 185 -1.65 -6.26 -9.48
CA SER A 185 -1.32 -6.83 -8.17
C SER A 185 -2.32 -7.94 -7.82
N LEU A 186 -1.99 -8.77 -6.83
CA LEU A 186 -2.92 -9.81 -6.38
C LEU A 186 -4.10 -9.21 -5.60
N ALA A 187 -5.31 -9.57 -5.98
CA ALA A 187 -6.47 -9.41 -5.11
C ALA A 187 -6.36 -10.32 -3.89
N ASN A 188 -6.92 -9.93 -2.75
CA ASN A 188 -6.92 -10.76 -1.55
C ASN A 188 -8.18 -10.61 -0.71
N TYR A 189 -8.51 -11.68 0.05
CA TYR A 189 -9.52 -11.70 1.11
C TYR A 189 -8.90 -12.22 2.39
N GLN A 190 -9.20 -11.56 3.51
CA GLN A 190 -8.73 -11.96 4.84
C GLN A 190 -9.91 -12.28 5.75
N ILE A 191 -9.89 -13.46 6.36
CA ILE A 191 -11.03 -14.01 7.09
C ILE A 191 -10.55 -14.68 8.38
N ILE A 192 -11.26 -14.43 9.47
CA ILE A 192 -11.12 -15.18 10.73
C ILE A 192 -12.18 -16.28 10.77
N TYR A 193 -11.74 -17.51 11.01
CA TYR A 193 -12.62 -18.63 11.31
C TYR A 193 -12.48 -19.00 12.78
N ARG A 194 -13.60 -19.02 13.49
CA ARG A 194 -13.70 -19.41 14.91
C ARG A 194 -14.48 -20.68 15.05
N PHE A 195 -13.94 -21.60 15.82
CA PHE A 195 -14.62 -22.85 16.14
C PHE A 195 -14.93 -22.89 17.62
N TYR A 196 -16.15 -23.33 17.93
CA TYR A 196 -16.66 -23.46 19.28
C TYR A 196 -17.04 -24.91 19.54
N GLY A 197 -16.37 -25.53 20.49
CA GLY A 197 -16.53 -26.91 20.90
C GLY A 197 -17.04 -27.04 22.33
N GLN A 198 -16.64 -28.12 22.99
CA GLN A 198 -16.99 -28.44 24.37
C GLN A 198 -15.78 -29.01 25.12
N ALA A 199 -15.43 -28.39 26.25
CA ALA A 199 -14.35 -28.90 27.10
C ALA A 199 -14.72 -30.20 27.78
N SER A 200 -13.72 -31.06 27.92
CA SER A 200 -13.77 -32.24 28.78
C SER A 200 -12.36 -32.63 29.24
N HIS A 201 -12.27 -33.55 30.23
CA HIS A 201 -10.98 -34.09 30.60
C HIS A 201 -10.54 -35.10 29.53
N ALA A 202 -9.47 -34.80 28.81
CA ALA A 202 -9.07 -35.54 27.59
C ALA A 202 -8.74 -37.03 27.86
N ALA A 203 -8.37 -37.40 29.09
CA ALA A 203 -8.09 -38.78 29.43
C ALA A 203 -9.24 -39.47 30.17
N ALA A 204 -10.02 -38.74 30.99
CA ALA A 204 -11.05 -39.36 31.85
C ALA A 204 -12.42 -39.49 31.19
N CYS A 205 -12.78 -38.51 30.33
CA CYS A 205 -14.07 -38.48 29.62
C CYS A 205 -13.98 -37.76 28.26
N PRO A 206 -13.07 -38.20 27.37
CA PRO A 206 -12.87 -37.59 26.07
C PRO A 206 -14.13 -37.56 25.18
N GLU A 207 -15.00 -38.55 25.33
CA GLU A 207 -16.25 -38.71 24.59
C GLU A 207 -17.26 -37.56 24.83
N LEU A 208 -17.13 -36.84 25.95
CA LEU A 208 -17.96 -35.68 26.27
C LEU A 208 -17.42 -34.38 25.60
N GLY A 209 -16.18 -34.40 25.13
CA GLY A 209 -15.54 -33.26 24.49
C GLY A 209 -15.89 -33.09 23.00
N ARG A 210 -15.71 -31.86 22.51
CA ARG A 210 -15.71 -31.52 21.10
C ARG A 210 -14.59 -30.52 20.89
N SER A 211 -13.52 -30.95 20.20
CA SER A 211 -12.30 -30.14 20.04
C SER A 211 -12.44 -29.11 18.91
N ALA A 212 -12.39 -27.85 19.29
CA ALA A 212 -12.30 -26.74 18.33
C ALA A 212 -10.94 -26.69 17.64
N LEU A 213 -9.88 -27.13 18.30
CA LEU A 213 -8.54 -27.20 17.67
C LEU A 213 -8.49 -28.27 16.57
N ASP A 214 -9.11 -29.45 16.79
CA ASP A 214 -9.21 -30.49 15.77
C ASP A 214 -9.96 -29.97 14.52
N ALA A 215 -10.98 -29.12 14.71
CA ALA A 215 -11.67 -28.47 13.61
C ALA A 215 -10.74 -27.55 12.81
N VAL A 216 -9.90 -26.75 13.46
CA VAL A 216 -8.88 -25.92 12.79
C VAL A 216 -7.88 -26.78 12.05
N GLU A 217 -7.38 -27.87 12.63
CA GLU A 217 -6.42 -28.76 11.98
C GLU A 217 -7.02 -29.47 10.75
N LEU A 218 -8.27 -29.95 10.85
CA LEU A 218 -9.00 -30.55 9.74
C LEU A 218 -9.27 -29.53 8.62
N MET A 219 -9.64 -28.29 8.97
CA MET A 219 -9.78 -27.21 8.00
C MET A 219 -8.45 -26.93 7.29
N ASN A 220 -7.36 -26.77 8.03
CA ASN A 220 -6.04 -26.53 7.47
C ASN A 220 -5.60 -27.66 6.56
N THR A 221 -5.85 -28.92 6.94
CA THR A 221 -5.57 -30.12 6.14
C THR A 221 -6.42 -30.13 4.86
N GLY A 222 -7.73 -29.87 4.98
CA GLY A 222 -8.63 -29.79 3.82
C GLY A 222 -8.23 -28.75 2.80
N VAL A 223 -7.75 -27.60 3.25
CA VAL A 223 -7.24 -26.54 2.38
C VAL A 223 -5.95 -26.97 1.64
N GLN A 224 -5.09 -27.83 2.23
CA GLN A 224 -3.94 -28.36 1.48
C GLN A 224 -4.38 -29.20 0.28
N TYR A 225 -5.45 -30.01 0.40
CA TYR A 225 -6.01 -30.75 -0.74
C TYR A 225 -6.68 -29.82 -1.76
N LEU A 226 -7.30 -28.72 -1.32
CA LEU A 226 -7.85 -27.72 -2.23
C LEU A 226 -6.79 -27.10 -3.15
N ARG A 227 -5.54 -26.93 -2.68
CA ARG A 227 -4.44 -26.34 -3.48
C ARG A 227 -4.18 -27.07 -4.79
N GLU A 228 -4.43 -28.38 -4.87
CA GLU A 228 -4.31 -29.16 -6.11
C GLU A 228 -5.36 -28.77 -7.16
N HIS A 229 -6.46 -28.13 -6.74
CA HIS A 229 -7.64 -27.91 -7.56
C HIS A 229 -8.01 -26.41 -7.70
N ILE A 230 -7.04 -25.52 -7.57
CA ILE A 230 -7.14 -24.08 -7.84
C ILE A 230 -6.07 -23.66 -8.83
N ILE A 231 -6.17 -22.44 -9.35
CA ILE A 231 -5.17 -21.89 -10.27
C ILE A 231 -3.79 -21.82 -9.59
N GLN A 232 -2.75 -22.00 -10.38
CA GLN A 232 -1.36 -22.10 -9.90
C GLN A 232 -0.86 -20.77 -9.27
N GLU A 233 -1.37 -19.64 -9.73
CA GLU A 233 -1.03 -18.29 -9.26
C GLU A 233 -1.67 -17.96 -7.91
N ALA A 234 -2.71 -18.71 -7.49
CA ALA A 234 -3.37 -18.46 -6.21
C ALA A 234 -2.47 -18.85 -5.02
N ARG A 235 -2.66 -18.14 -3.91
CA ARG A 235 -1.99 -18.45 -2.63
C ARG A 235 -3.01 -18.44 -1.52
N ILE A 236 -2.87 -19.38 -0.58
CA ILE A 236 -3.67 -19.43 0.63
C ILE A 236 -2.70 -19.54 1.81
N HIS A 237 -2.73 -18.55 2.71
CA HIS A 237 -1.92 -18.52 3.90
C HIS A 237 -2.83 -18.59 5.12
N TYR A 238 -2.32 -19.09 6.24
CA TYR A 238 -3.04 -19.04 7.50
C TYR A 238 -2.11 -18.93 8.70
N ALA A 239 -2.65 -18.40 9.80
CA ALA A 239 -2.02 -18.40 11.11
C ALA A 239 -3.06 -18.82 12.15
N ILE A 240 -2.71 -19.76 13.02
CA ILE A 240 -3.55 -20.10 14.16
C ILE A 240 -3.34 -19.01 15.22
N THR A 241 -4.36 -18.20 15.45
CA THR A 241 -4.31 -17.06 16.37
C THR A 241 -4.71 -17.42 17.78
N ASN A 242 -5.46 -18.53 17.95
CA ASN A 242 -5.80 -19.07 19.25
C ASN A 242 -5.95 -20.60 19.18
N THR A 243 -5.19 -21.31 19.96
CA THR A 243 -5.21 -22.79 20.03
C THR A 243 -6.16 -23.34 21.10
N GLY A 244 -6.81 -22.46 21.87
CA GLY A 244 -7.73 -22.88 22.97
C GLY A 244 -7.09 -23.15 24.31
N GLY A 245 -5.80 -22.86 24.48
CA GLY A 245 -5.06 -22.95 25.73
C GLY A 245 -3.81 -23.82 25.69
N TYR A 246 -3.11 -23.92 26.82
CA TYR A 246 -1.80 -24.58 26.91
C TYR A 246 -1.88 -26.00 27.51
N SER A 247 -3.06 -26.44 27.98
CA SER A 247 -3.22 -27.69 28.73
C SER A 247 -3.66 -28.83 27.79
N PRO A 248 -2.79 -29.79 27.42
CA PRO A 248 -3.12 -30.84 26.46
C PRO A 248 -4.09 -31.88 27.03
N ASN A 249 -4.31 -31.89 28.33
CA ASN A 249 -5.28 -32.75 29.02
C ASN A 249 -6.70 -32.13 29.08
N VAL A 250 -6.94 -31.01 28.42
CA VAL A 250 -8.25 -30.40 28.26
C VAL A 250 -8.61 -30.39 26.76
N VAL A 251 -9.78 -30.93 26.42
CA VAL A 251 -10.33 -30.78 25.04
C VAL A 251 -10.64 -29.31 24.81
N GLN A 252 -10.10 -28.71 23.76
CA GLN A 252 -10.16 -27.27 23.53
C GLN A 252 -11.56 -26.82 23.10
N PRO A 253 -12.26 -26.01 23.90
CA PRO A 253 -13.62 -25.57 23.60
C PRO A 253 -13.68 -24.40 22.61
N TYR A 254 -12.56 -23.76 22.32
CA TYR A 254 -12.46 -22.64 21.40
C TYR A 254 -11.14 -22.70 20.64
N SER A 255 -11.16 -22.37 19.33
CA SER A 255 -9.93 -22.14 18.55
C SER A 255 -10.23 -21.16 17.43
N GLU A 256 -9.18 -20.44 17.00
CA GLU A 256 -9.29 -19.40 15.98
C GLU A 256 -8.13 -19.50 14.98
N VAL A 257 -8.44 -19.31 13.71
CA VAL A 257 -7.45 -19.27 12.62
C VAL A 257 -7.76 -18.12 11.68
N LEU A 258 -6.73 -17.35 11.33
CA LEU A 258 -6.77 -16.25 10.36
C LEU A 258 -6.28 -16.77 9.02
N TYR A 259 -7.07 -16.56 7.97
CA TYR A 259 -6.75 -16.92 6.59
C TYR A 259 -6.54 -15.70 5.73
N LEU A 260 -5.60 -15.78 4.77
CA LEU A 260 -5.39 -14.82 3.70
C LEU A 260 -5.37 -15.56 2.37
N ILE A 261 -6.36 -15.29 1.52
CA ILE A 261 -6.54 -15.91 0.21
C ILE A 261 -6.19 -14.87 -0.85
N ARG A 262 -5.32 -15.23 -1.81
CA ARG A 262 -4.86 -14.34 -2.89
C ARG A 262 -5.02 -15.00 -4.24
N ALA A 263 -5.37 -14.20 -5.26
CA ALA A 263 -5.36 -14.61 -6.67
C ALA A 263 -5.20 -13.37 -7.58
N PRO A 264 -4.84 -13.55 -8.88
CA PRO A 264 -4.68 -12.43 -9.80
C PRO A 264 -5.93 -11.57 -10.02
N LYS A 265 -7.13 -12.11 -9.82
CA LYS A 265 -8.39 -11.39 -10.00
C LYS A 265 -9.32 -11.57 -8.81
N ASN A 266 -10.08 -10.52 -8.50
CA ASN A 266 -11.06 -10.53 -7.42
C ASN A 266 -12.08 -11.68 -7.56
N SER A 267 -12.58 -11.95 -8.78
CA SER A 267 -13.51 -13.07 -9.05
C SER A 267 -12.93 -14.44 -8.69
N GLN A 268 -11.63 -14.63 -8.90
CA GLN A 268 -10.92 -15.88 -8.57
C GLN A 268 -10.75 -16.03 -7.05
N VAL A 269 -10.43 -14.93 -6.34
CA VAL A 269 -10.36 -14.95 -4.87
C VAL A 269 -11.72 -15.32 -4.29
N LYS A 270 -12.80 -14.75 -4.81
CA LYS A 270 -14.18 -15.03 -4.36
C LYS A 270 -14.54 -16.50 -4.53
N GLU A 271 -14.22 -17.10 -5.67
CA GLU A 271 -14.45 -18.54 -5.92
C GLU A 271 -13.70 -19.41 -4.90
N ILE A 272 -12.41 -19.13 -4.70
CA ILE A 272 -11.58 -19.90 -3.76
C ILE A 272 -12.07 -19.71 -2.33
N TYR A 273 -12.47 -18.49 -1.95
CA TYR A 273 -13.02 -18.16 -0.65
C TYR A 273 -14.28 -19.00 -0.32
N GLU A 274 -15.22 -19.14 -1.25
CA GLU A 274 -16.40 -19.98 -1.02
C GLU A 274 -16.03 -21.45 -0.80
N ARG A 275 -15.05 -21.97 -1.53
CA ARG A 275 -14.56 -23.34 -1.34
C ARG A 275 -13.85 -23.54 0.00
N VAL A 276 -13.10 -22.51 0.47
CA VAL A 276 -12.49 -22.53 1.83
C VAL A 276 -13.59 -22.49 2.90
N ASN A 277 -14.66 -21.73 2.70
CA ASN A 277 -15.81 -21.72 3.60
C ASN A 277 -16.49 -23.09 3.71
N ASP A 278 -16.63 -23.83 2.58
CA ASP A 278 -17.20 -25.18 2.59
C ASP A 278 -16.31 -26.17 3.35
N ILE A 279 -14.98 -26.06 3.23
CA ILE A 279 -14.03 -26.86 4.00
C ILE A 279 -14.19 -26.57 5.51
N ALA A 280 -14.31 -25.28 5.89
CA ALA A 280 -14.51 -24.89 7.29
C ALA A 280 -15.82 -25.46 7.86
N ARG A 281 -16.92 -25.42 7.09
CA ARG A 281 -18.21 -26.03 7.45
C ARG A 281 -18.07 -27.56 7.61
N GLY A 282 -17.33 -28.20 6.67
CA GLY A 282 -17.04 -29.65 6.75
C GLY A 282 -16.22 -30.00 7.99
N ALA A 283 -15.21 -29.25 8.34
CA ALA A 283 -14.41 -29.45 9.55
C ALA A 283 -15.27 -29.33 10.83
N ALA A 284 -16.14 -28.34 10.91
CA ALA A 284 -17.07 -28.16 12.02
C ALA A 284 -18.03 -29.37 12.15
N LEU A 285 -18.56 -29.86 11.01
CA LEU A 285 -19.45 -31.03 10.98
C LEU A 285 -18.73 -32.31 11.46
N MET A 286 -17.49 -32.55 11.00
CA MET A 286 -16.69 -33.71 11.38
C MET A 286 -16.36 -33.74 12.87
N THR A 287 -16.15 -32.60 13.51
CA THR A 287 -15.78 -32.50 14.93
C THR A 287 -16.96 -32.24 15.85
N GLY A 288 -18.18 -32.05 15.31
CA GLY A 288 -19.35 -31.70 16.10
C GLY A 288 -19.24 -30.33 16.78
N THR A 289 -18.45 -29.39 16.20
CA THR A 289 -18.28 -28.02 16.68
C THR A 289 -19.22 -27.06 15.95
N LYS A 290 -19.32 -25.81 16.42
CA LYS A 290 -19.94 -24.69 15.70
C LYS A 290 -18.85 -23.85 15.09
N MET A 291 -19.09 -23.32 13.88
CA MET A 291 -18.16 -22.43 13.18
C MET A 291 -18.82 -21.06 13.00
N GLU A 292 -18.05 -20.03 13.25
CA GLU A 292 -18.34 -18.63 12.87
C GLU A 292 -17.24 -18.10 11.98
N LEU A 293 -17.62 -17.28 11.03
CA LEU A 293 -16.72 -16.63 10.08
C LEU A 293 -16.84 -15.11 10.28
N GLN A 294 -15.69 -14.44 10.34
CA GLN A 294 -15.62 -12.98 10.31
C GLN A 294 -14.79 -12.53 9.12
N PHE A 295 -15.44 -11.85 8.20
CA PHE A 295 -14.73 -11.17 7.11
C PHE A 295 -13.97 -9.97 7.69
N VAL A 296 -12.65 -9.86 7.42
CA VAL A 296 -11.80 -8.82 8.00
C VAL A 296 -11.60 -7.71 7.01
N LYS A 297 -11.00 -8.02 5.86
CA LYS A 297 -10.67 -7.08 4.78
C LYS A 297 -10.59 -7.80 3.44
N ALA A 298 -10.60 -7.02 2.39
CA ALA A 298 -10.24 -7.45 1.04
C ALA A 298 -9.65 -6.29 0.26
N CYS A 299 -8.92 -6.58 -0.80
CA CYS A 299 -8.61 -5.61 -1.83
C CYS A 299 -8.71 -6.24 -3.21
N SER A 300 -9.07 -5.44 -4.20
CA SER A 300 -9.09 -5.82 -5.60
C SER A 300 -7.67 -5.83 -6.18
N ASN A 301 -7.47 -6.55 -7.26
CA ASN A 301 -6.25 -6.43 -8.06
C ASN A 301 -6.18 -5.04 -8.70
N LEU A 302 -4.95 -4.55 -8.93
CA LEU A 302 -4.72 -3.26 -9.58
C LEU A 302 -5.08 -3.34 -11.07
N VAL A 303 -5.64 -2.25 -11.59
CA VAL A 303 -5.95 -2.03 -13.02
C VAL A 303 -5.00 -0.97 -13.55
N ASP A 304 -4.16 -1.35 -14.50
CA ASP A 304 -3.21 -0.46 -15.15
C ASP A 304 -3.87 0.67 -15.94
N ASN A 305 -3.16 1.78 -16.11
CA ASN A 305 -3.52 2.85 -17.02
C ASN A 305 -2.29 3.37 -17.76
N THR A 306 -2.04 2.80 -18.93
CA THR A 306 -0.85 3.08 -19.76
C THR A 306 -0.73 4.55 -20.11
N VAL A 307 -1.85 5.24 -20.37
CA VAL A 307 -1.85 6.68 -20.65
C VAL A 307 -1.24 7.47 -19.50
N MET A 308 -1.62 7.17 -18.27
CA MET A 308 -1.10 7.84 -17.09
C MET A 308 0.33 7.43 -16.76
N GLU A 309 0.66 6.15 -16.95
CA GLU A 309 2.01 5.61 -16.73
C GLU A 309 3.04 6.28 -17.64
N GLU A 310 2.72 6.48 -18.93
CA GLU A 310 3.59 7.20 -19.88
C GLU A 310 3.84 8.66 -19.48
N ILE A 311 2.80 9.37 -19.01
CA ILE A 311 2.93 10.75 -18.53
C ILE A 311 3.77 10.80 -17.26
N MET A 312 3.56 9.85 -16.36
CA MET A 312 4.28 9.73 -15.09
C MET A 312 5.75 9.40 -15.34
N GLN A 313 6.06 8.48 -16.26
CA GLN A 313 7.43 8.16 -16.69
C GLN A 313 8.15 9.37 -17.26
N LYS A 314 7.48 10.14 -18.11
CA LYS A 314 8.04 11.37 -18.65
C LYS A 314 8.42 12.36 -17.55
N ASN A 315 7.55 12.57 -16.55
CA ASN A 315 7.86 13.44 -15.43
C ASN A 315 8.98 12.87 -14.54
N LEU A 316 9.03 11.56 -14.36
CA LEU A 316 10.10 10.87 -13.63
C LEU A 316 11.47 11.13 -14.30
N GLU A 317 11.52 11.16 -15.64
CA GLU A 317 12.74 11.40 -16.43
C GLU A 317 13.14 12.89 -16.53
N GLU A 318 12.16 13.80 -16.63
CA GLU A 318 12.38 15.24 -16.85
C GLU A 318 12.70 16.01 -15.55
N ILE A 319 12.20 15.57 -14.40
CA ILE A 319 12.37 16.28 -13.13
C ILE A 319 13.75 15.97 -12.54
N GLU A 320 14.50 17.03 -12.26
CA GLU A 320 15.84 16.92 -11.69
C GLU A 320 15.78 16.37 -10.25
N ARG A 321 16.67 15.42 -9.97
CA ARG A 321 16.89 14.85 -8.64
C ARG A 321 17.98 15.61 -7.90
N GLU A 322 17.83 15.73 -6.60
CA GLU A 322 18.88 16.28 -5.74
C GLU A 322 20.03 15.24 -5.60
N PRO A 323 21.28 15.61 -5.89
CA PRO A 323 22.38 14.66 -5.80
C PRO A 323 22.63 14.22 -4.35
N TYR A 324 23.10 12.98 -4.17
CA TYR A 324 23.47 12.44 -2.88
C TYR A 324 24.84 12.93 -2.45
N THR A 325 25.00 13.22 -1.14
CA THR A 325 26.29 13.62 -0.55
C THR A 325 27.18 12.40 -0.30
N ALA A 326 28.45 12.65 -0.02
CA ALA A 326 29.39 11.57 0.32
C ALA A 326 28.99 10.85 1.63
N GLU A 327 28.42 11.58 2.58
CA GLU A 327 27.93 11.05 3.86
C GLU A 327 26.72 10.13 3.65
N GLU A 328 25.79 10.52 2.78
CA GLU A 328 24.61 9.70 2.41
C GLU A 328 25.02 8.40 1.71
N ILE A 329 25.96 8.49 0.76
CA ILE A 329 26.53 7.33 0.06
C ILE A 329 27.22 6.38 1.05
N GLU A 330 27.99 6.92 1.99
CA GLU A 330 28.67 6.11 3.00
C GLU A 330 27.71 5.48 4.00
N PHE A 331 26.64 6.18 4.40
CA PHE A 331 25.57 5.61 5.22
C PHE A 331 24.86 4.47 4.47
N ALA A 332 24.45 4.69 3.21
CA ALA A 332 23.83 3.66 2.37
C ALA A 332 24.71 2.42 2.20
N ARG A 333 26.03 2.60 2.02
CA ARG A 333 26.97 1.50 1.94
C ARG A 333 27.02 0.70 3.24
N LYS A 334 27.12 1.38 4.40
CA LYS A 334 27.23 0.73 5.71
C LYS A 334 25.95 -0.03 6.08
N ILE A 335 24.78 0.56 5.85
CA ILE A 335 23.54 -0.15 6.15
C ILE A 335 23.36 -1.34 5.20
N GLY A 336 23.84 -1.24 3.96
CA GLY A 336 23.89 -2.34 3.00
C GLY A 336 24.64 -3.56 3.51
N GLU A 337 25.73 -3.37 4.25
CA GLU A 337 26.51 -4.46 4.85
C GLU A 337 25.65 -5.30 5.84
N THR A 338 24.59 -4.74 6.42
CA THR A 338 23.74 -5.43 7.39
C THR A 338 22.76 -6.43 6.75
N PHE A 339 22.59 -6.39 5.42
CA PHE A 339 21.72 -7.31 4.68
C PHE A 339 22.41 -8.00 3.49
N GLY A 340 23.74 -8.06 3.51
CA GLY A 340 24.52 -8.83 2.53
C GLY A 340 25.14 -8.02 1.39
N GLY A 341 25.03 -6.70 1.44
CA GLY A 341 25.57 -5.75 0.46
C GLY A 341 24.50 -5.11 -0.40
N ASN A 342 24.79 -3.90 -0.86
CA ASN A 342 23.92 -3.19 -1.79
C ASN A 342 23.92 -3.88 -3.15
N HIS A 343 22.76 -3.98 -3.79
CA HIS A 343 22.63 -4.58 -5.11
C HIS A 343 21.32 -4.16 -5.80
N VAL A 344 21.33 -4.24 -7.10
CA VAL A 344 20.12 -4.17 -7.92
C VAL A 344 19.74 -5.60 -8.33
N ASP A 345 18.55 -6.03 -7.97
CA ASP A 345 18.03 -7.30 -8.52
C ASP A 345 17.61 -7.10 -9.98
N ILE A 346 18.62 -7.24 -10.87
CA ILE A 346 18.42 -7.08 -12.31
C ILE A 346 17.41 -8.09 -12.83
N GLN A 347 17.38 -9.31 -12.30
CA GLN A 347 16.47 -10.35 -12.78
C GLN A 347 15.02 -10.04 -12.39
N ASP A 348 14.77 -9.51 -11.20
CA ASP A 348 13.44 -9.05 -10.79
C ASP A 348 12.93 -7.89 -11.67
N VAL A 349 13.83 -7.00 -12.07
CA VAL A 349 13.46 -5.93 -13.02
C VAL A 349 13.20 -6.49 -14.42
N LEU A 350 14.06 -7.40 -14.93
CA LEU A 350 13.94 -7.94 -16.28
C LEU A 350 12.68 -8.77 -16.52
N VAL A 351 12.09 -9.40 -15.49
CA VAL A 351 10.82 -10.14 -15.66
C VAL A 351 9.66 -9.21 -16.05
N ARG A 352 9.79 -7.90 -15.81
CA ARG A 352 8.81 -6.86 -16.10
C ARG A 352 8.84 -6.36 -17.56
N TYR A 353 9.66 -6.96 -18.42
CA TYR A 353 9.80 -6.54 -19.81
C TYR A 353 9.53 -7.68 -20.78
N GLU A 354 8.94 -7.33 -21.92
CA GLU A 354 8.86 -8.24 -23.06
C GLU A 354 10.25 -8.75 -23.47
N LYS A 355 10.30 -9.97 -23.98
CA LYS A 355 11.55 -10.64 -24.37
C LYS A 355 12.41 -9.79 -25.32
N SER A 356 11.79 -9.01 -26.20
CA SER A 356 12.45 -8.14 -27.18
C SER A 356 13.25 -7.00 -26.53
N ARG A 357 12.83 -6.54 -25.33
CA ARG A 357 13.45 -5.41 -24.62
C ARG A 357 14.45 -5.83 -23.55
N LYS A 358 14.39 -7.07 -23.05
CA LYS A 358 15.20 -7.55 -21.93
C LYS A 358 16.70 -7.29 -22.10
N ALA A 359 17.27 -7.58 -23.29
CA ALA A 359 18.70 -7.38 -23.52
C ALA A 359 19.13 -5.90 -23.44
N ALA A 360 18.29 -4.98 -23.94
CA ALA A 360 18.58 -3.54 -23.87
C ALA A 360 18.49 -3.02 -22.42
N VAL A 361 17.49 -3.50 -21.66
CA VAL A 361 17.31 -3.13 -20.25
C VAL A 361 18.43 -3.72 -19.38
N GLU A 362 18.83 -4.98 -19.61
CA GLU A 362 19.97 -5.58 -18.94
C GLU A 362 21.26 -4.80 -19.19
N GLN A 363 21.51 -4.40 -20.43
CA GLN A 363 22.65 -3.56 -20.77
C GLN A 363 22.58 -2.18 -20.08
N PHE A 364 21.38 -1.61 -19.91
CA PHE A 364 21.18 -0.38 -19.18
C PHE A 364 21.47 -0.56 -17.67
N LEU A 365 21.00 -1.64 -17.05
CA LEU A 365 21.14 -1.90 -15.63
C LEU A 365 22.51 -2.41 -15.20
N ALA A 366 23.25 -3.08 -16.10
CA ALA A 366 24.54 -3.71 -15.77
C ALA A 366 25.57 -2.77 -15.11
N PRO A 367 25.72 -1.49 -15.52
CA PRO A 367 26.62 -0.55 -14.84
C PRO A 367 26.19 -0.17 -13.43
N HIS A 368 24.93 -0.40 -13.07
CA HIS A 368 24.30 -0.03 -11.80
C HIS A 368 24.20 -1.21 -10.82
N ALA A 369 24.72 -2.38 -11.16
CA ALA A 369 24.53 -3.60 -10.37
C ALA A 369 25.00 -3.48 -8.92
N ASP A 370 26.06 -2.68 -8.68
CA ASP A 370 26.68 -2.47 -7.38
C ASP A 370 26.46 -1.06 -6.81
N ASP A 371 25.48 -0.30 -7.36
CA ASP A 371 25.14 1.03 -6.83
C ASP A 371 24.65 0.92 -5.39
N VAL A 372 25.13 1.79 -4.51
CA VAL A 372 24.67 1.81 -3.11
C VAL A 372 23.35 2.56 -2.93
N ILE A 373 23.02 3.44 -3.88
CA ILE A 373 21.74 4.15 -4.01
C ILE A 373 21.40 4.16 -5.50
N ASN A 374 20.21 3.70 -5.87
CA ASN A 374 19.78 3.57 -7.27
C ASN A 374 19.34 4.90 -7.87
N ASP A 375 20.27 5.84 -8.05
CA ASP A 375 20.00 7.16 -8.63
C ASP A 375 19.87 7.11 -10.16
N PHE A 376 19.17 6.14 -10.70
CA PHE A 376 18.80 6.05 -12.11
C PHE A 376 17.28 5.90 -12.24
N ILE A 377 16.74 6.16 -13.42
CA ILE A 377 15.33 5.93 -13.73
C ILE A 377 15.23 4.61 -14.49
N VAL A 378 14.47 3.69 -13.94
CA VAL A 378 14.16 2.43 -14.64
C VAL A 378 13.30 2.76 -15.87
N PRO A 379 13.66 2.28 -17.08
CA PRO A 379 12.83 2.48 -18.27
C PRO A 379 11.40 1.96 -18.05
N LEU A 380 10.40 2.62 -18.66
CA LEU A 380 9.01 2.20 -18.49
C LEU A 380 8.85 0.71 -18.82
N MET A 381 8.28 -0.03 -17.90
CA MET A 381 7.98 -1.46 -18.04
C MET A 381 6.84 -1.67 -19.03
N ASP A 382 6.73 -2.86 -19.61
CA ASP A 382 5.73 -3.20 -20.62
C ASP A 382 5.09 -4.59 -20.41
N THR A 383 5.08 -5.04 -19.17
CA THR A 383 4.54 -6.34 -18.80
C THR A 383 3.11 -6.24 -18.29
N GLU A 384 2.31 -7.26 -18.60
CA GLU A 384 1.02 -7.50 -17.96
C GLU A 384 1.15 -8.46 -16.75
N GLU A 385 2.38 -8.76 -16.30
CA GLU A 385 2.59 -9.66 -15.18
C GLU A 385 1.97 -9.10 -13.89
N CYS A 386 1.36 -10.00 -13.13
CA CYS A 386 0.79 -9.68 -11.82
C CYS A 386 1.88 -9.67 -10.75
N LEU A 387 2.04 -8.55 -10.07
CA LEU A 387 2.89 -8.43 -8.88
C LEU A 387 2.44 -9.42 -7.81
N LYS A 388 3.39 -10.05 -7.11
CA LYS A 388 3.08 -11.03 -6.05
C LYS A 388 2.55 -10.39 -4.77
N GLY A 389 2.71 -9.07 -4.62
CA GLY A 389 2.13 -8.27 -3.55
C GLY A 389 0.65 -7.95 -3.79
N SER A 390 0.07 -7.25 -2.85
CA SER A 390 -1.29 -6.68 -2.94
C SER A 390 -1.23 -5.27 -2.38
N THR A 391 -2.02 -4.36 -2.94
CA THR A 391 -2.27 -3.03 -2.40
C THR A 391 -3.73 -2.68 -2.57
N ASP A 392 -4.29 -1.93 -1.64
CA ASP A 392 -5.67 -1.45 -1.73
C ASP A 392 -5.83 -0.23 -2.66
N VAL A 393 -4.72 0.30 -3.22
CA VAL A 393 -4.75 1.18 -4.42
C VAL A 393 -5.47 0.48 -5.58
N GLY A 394 -5.45 -0.86 -5.59
CA GLY A 394 -6.23 -1.66 -6.53
C GLY A 394 -7.68 -1.21 -6.62
N ASP A 395 -8.38 -1.05 -5.49
CA ASP A 395 -9.79 -0.65 -5.48
C ASP A 395 -10.02 0.75 -6.07
N VAL A 396 -9.09 1.69 -5.84
CA VAL A 396 -9.16 3.03 -6.46
C VAL A 396 -9.00 2.94 -7.98
N SER A 397 -8.08 2.09 -8.46
CA SER A 397 -7.81 1.89 -9.88
C SER A 397 -8.99 1.30 -10.67
N TRP A 398 -9.92 0.61 -10.01
CA TRP A 398 -11.18 0.16 -10.61
C TRP A 398 -12.21 1.28 -10.75
N VAL A 399 -12.11 2.33 -9.93
CA VAL A 399 -13.06 3.45 -9.89
C VAL A 399 -12.63 4.58 -10.82
N CYS A 400 -11.35 4.95 -10.80
CA CYS A 400 -10.80 6.01 -11.65
C CYS A 400 -9.42 5.65 -12.20
N PRO A 401 -8.99 6.21 -13.35
CA PRO A 401 -7.63 6.04 -13.84
C PRO A 401 -6.61 6.38 -12.76
N THR A 402 -5.71 5.46 -12.46
CA THR A 402 -4.75 5.61 -11.35
C THR A 402 -3.37 5.16 -11.81
N ALA A 403 -2.32 5.92 -11.45
CA ALA A 403 -0.94 5.53 -11.65
C ALA A 403 -0.10 5.78 -10.40
N GLN A 404 0.97 4.99 -10.26
CA GLN A 404 1.88 5.01 -9.11
C GLN A 404 3.33 4.98 -9.56
N ILE A 405 4.21 5.72 -8.84
CA ILE A 405 5.66 5.54 -8.92
C ILE A 405 6.21 4.94 -7.64
N ASN A 406 7.37 4.31 -7.75
CA ASN A 406 8.28 4.16 -6.63
C ASN A 406 9.40 5.19 -6.75
N ALA A 407 9.83 5.75 -5.63
CA ALA A 407 10.97 6.66 -5.57
C ALA A 407 11.99 6.16 -4.55
N VAL A 408 13.27 6.41 -4.81
CA VAL A 408 14.37 6.00 -3.95
C VAL A 408 14.33 6.77 -2.64
N THR A 409 14.10 6.06 -1.55
CA THR A 409 14.08 6.58 -0.18
C THR A 409 15.06 5.84 0.74
N GLU A 410 15.77 4.86 0.19
CA GLU A 410 16.60 3.93 0.95
C GLU A 410 17.77 3.39 0.11
N ALA A 411 18.72 2.75 0.77
CA ALA A 411 19.86 2.11 0.14
C ALA A 411 19.42 0.95 -0.78
N ALA A 412 20.13 0.76 -1.89
CA ALA A 412 19.84 -0.29 -2.87
C ALA A 412 19.80 -1.69 -2.23
N GLY A 413 18.74 -2.44 -2.51
CA GLY A 413 18.53 -3.79 -1.99
C GLY A 413 18.03 -3.86 -0.55
N THR A 414 17.64 -2.74 0.07
CA THR A 414 17.04 -2.74 1.42
C THR A 414 15.82 -3.66 1.46
N PRO A 415 15.76 -4.66 2.37
CA PRO A 415 14.60 -5.52 2.49
C PRO A 415 13.37 -4.73 2.97
N GLY A 416 12.26 -4.85 2.27
CA GLY A 416 10.98 -4.31 2.74
C GLY A 416 10.55 -4.94 4.06
N HIS A 417 9.74 -4.22 4.86
CA HIS A 417 9.23 -4.65 6.18
C HIS A 417 10.34 -5.08 7.15
N SER A 418 11.48 -4.38 7.11
CA SER A 418 12.65 -4.66 7.92
C SER A 418 13.02 -3.50 8.84
N TRP A 419 13.84 -3.79 9.87
CA TRP A 419 14.38 -2.76 10.73
C TRP A 419 15.31 -1.79 9.97
N GLN A 420 15.97 -2.28 8.90
CA GLN A 420 16.82 -1.46 8.05
C GLN A 420 16.00 -0.37 7.33
N MET A 421 14.82 -0.73 6.84
CA MET A 421 13.92 0.25 6.21
C MET A 421 13.44 1.30 7.22
N VAL A 422 13.02 0.86 8.41
CA VAL A 422 12.63 1.80 9.50
C VAL A 422 13.77 2.74 9.86
N SER A 423 15.00 2.22 10.01
CA SER A 423 16.17 3.01 10.34
C SER A 423 16.42 4.15 9.36
N GLN A 424 16.10 3.96 8.08
CA GLN A 424 16.33 4.94 7.02
C GLN A 424 15.20 5.97 6.89
N GLY A 425 14.02 5.76 7.48
CA GLY A 425 12.79 6.52 7.24
C GLY A 425 12.81 8.00 7.65
N LYS A 426 13.85 8.47 8.36
CA LYS A 426 14.10 9.89 8.68
C LYS A 426 15.41 10.42 8.07
N SER A 427 16.10 9.62 7.29
CA SER A 427 17.37 10.03 6.67
C SER A 427 17.15 11.13 5.62
N SER A 428 18.21 11.87 5.33
CA SER A 428 18.19 12.83 4.24
C SER A 428 17.97 12.16 2.87
N ILE A 429 18.37 10.89 2.70
CA ILE A 429 18.07 10.05 1.52
C ILE A 429 16.55 9.91 1.37
N ALA A 430 15.87 9.51 2.45
CA ALA A 430 14.43 9.34 2.46
C ALA A 430 13.69 10.66 2.16
N HIS A 431 14.10 11.76 2.76
CA HIS A 431 13.52 13.08 2.50
C HIS A 431 13.71 13.53 1.04
N LYS A 432 14.87 13.27 0.42
CA LYS A 432 15.11 13.59 -0.99
C LYS A 432 14.18 12.79 -1.91
N GLY A 433 14.02 11.50 -1.66
CA GLY A 433 13.09 10.64 -2.40
C GLY A 433 11.64 11.09 -2.27
N MET A 434 11.21 11.43 -1.06
CA MET A 434 9.88 11.99 -0.78
C MET A 434 9.61 13.28 -1.55
N GLN A 435 10.56 14.22 -1.56
CA GLN A 435 10.45 15.48 -2.30
C GLN A 435 10.39 15.23 -3.82
N PHE A 436 11.22 14.33 -4.32
CA PHE A 436 11.21 13.95 -5.72
C PHE A 436 9.87 13.33 -6.13
N ALA A 437 9.35 12.39 -5.37
CA ALA A 437 8.04 11.79 -5.61
C ALA A 437 6.91 12.83 -5.62
N GLY A 438 6.93 13.77 -4.67
CA GLY A 438 5.99 14.88 -4.63
C GLY A 438 6.01 15.73 -5.91
N LYS A 439 7.20 16.04 -6.43
CA LYS A 439 7.36 16.77 -7.70
C LYS A 439 6.86 15.96 -8.90
N VAL A 440 7.16 14.66 -8.98
CA VAL A 440 6.74 13.80 -10.10
C VAL A 440 5.21 13.67 -10.14
N MET A 441 4.57 13.45 -9.00
CA MET A 441 3.11 13.40 -8.91
C MET A 441 2.48 14.75 -9.32
N ALA A 442 2.97 15.87 -8.78
CA ALA A 442 2.46 17.18 -9.13
C ALA A 442 2.66 17.49 -10.62
N GLY A 443 3.83 17.16 -11.18
CA GLY A 443 4.13 17.34 -12.60
C GLY A 443 3.18 16.53 -13.49
N THR A 444 2.90 15.29 -13.12
CA THR A 444 1.93 14.41 -13.80
C THR A 444 0.53 15.02 -13.78
N VAL A 445 0.07 15.46 -12.62
CA VAL A 445 -1.24 16.11 -12.46
C VAL A 445 -1.31 17.37 -13.33
N ILE A 446 -0.30 18.23 -13.30
CA ILE A 446 -0.27 19.47 -14.08
C ILE A 446 -0.30 19.17 -15.58
N ASP A 447 0.46 18.17 -16.07
CA ASP A 447 0.44 17.77 -17.48
C ASP A 447 -0.94 17.27 -17.92
N MET A 448 -1.66 16.53 -17.05
CA MET A 448 -3.03 16.08 -17.29
C MET A 448 -4.04 17.27 -17.30
N LEU A 449 -3.85 18.24 -16.39
CA LEU A 449 -4.68 19.46 -16.35
C LEU A 449 -4.48 20.36 -17.59
N GLU A 450 -3.26 20.36 -18.15
CA GLU A 450 -2.95 21.10 -19.37
C GLU A 450 -3.50 20.45 -20.65
N LYS A 451 -3.75 19.14 -20.60
CA LYS A 451 -4.18 18.32 -21.72
C LYS A 451 -5.39 17.48 -21.36
N PRO A 452 -6.59 18.09 -21.28
CA PRO A 452 -7.82 17.37 -20.88
C PRO A 452 -8.15 16.15 -21.77
N GLU A 453 -7.67 16.12 -23.01
CA GLU A 453 -7.79 14.96 -23.90
C GLU A 453 -7.15 13.70 -23.33
N LEU A 454 -6.04 13.82 -22.59
CA LEU A 454 -5.36 12.69 -21.94
C LEU A 454 -6.21 12.10 -20.80
N ILE A 455 -6.98 12.96 -20.10
CA ILE A 455 -7.91 12.49 -19.06
C ILE A 455 -9.00 11.61 -19.69
N GLU A 456 -9.54 12.04 -20.84
CA GLU A 456 -10.58 11.26 -21.54
C GLU A 456 -10.01 9.96 -22.15
N GLU A 457 -8.78 9.97 -22.62
CA GLU A 457 -8.08 8.78 -23.10
C GLU A 457 -7.85 7.78 -21.94
N ALA A 458 -7.37 8.25 -20.79
CA ALA A 458 -7.18 7.43 -19.58
C ALA A 458 -8.50 6.80 -19.10
N LYS A 459 -9.58 7.58 -19.06
CA LYS A 459 -10.93 7.08 -18.73
C LYS A 459 -11.44 6.05 -19.74
N LYS A 460 -11.16 6.27 -21.01
CA LYS A 460 -11.54 5.32 -22.08
C LYS A 460 -10.80 4.00 -21.92
N GLU A 461 -9.50 4.09 -21.60
CA GLU A 461 -8.69 2.90 -21.32
C GLU A 461 -9.25 2.14 -20.12
N LEU A 462 -9.51 2.81 -18.99
CA LEU A 462 -10.08 2.20 -17.81
C LEU A 462 -11.39 1.47 -18.12
N ARG A 463 -12.34 2.14 -18.79
CA ARG A 463 -13.61 1.50 -19.19
C ARG A 463 -13.41 0.24 -20.02
N ARG A 464 -12.40 0.21 -20.89
CA ARG A 464 -12.05 -0.98 -21.68
C ARG A 464 -11.51 -2.11 -20.80
N ARG A 465 -10.66 -1.79 -19.80
CA ARG A 465 -10.00 -2.79 -18.93
C ARG A 465 -10.96 -3.38 -17.90
N VAL A 466 -11.78 -2.57 -17.27
CA VAL A 466 -12.77 -3.04 -16.27
C VAL A 466 -14.01 -3.71 -16.89
N GLY A 467 -14.27 -3.46 -18.18
CA GLY A 467 -15.40 -4.07 -18.90
C GLY A 467 -16.76 -3.51 -18.48
N ALA A 468 -17.81 -4.23 -18.86
CA ALA A 468 -19.19 -3.77 -18.64
C ALA A 468 -19.66 -3.88 -17.17
N GLU A 469 -19.04 -4.77 -16.39
CA GLU A 469 -19.42 -4.96 -14.98
C GLU A 469 -18.90 -3.83 -14.07
N GLY A 470 -17.81 -3.15 -14.48
CA GLY A 470 -17.19 -2.09 -13.69
C GLY A 470 -16.63 -2.56 -12.36
N TYR A 471 -16.54 -1.65 -11.39
CA TYR A 471 -16.06 -1.96 -10.05
C TYR A 471 -17.11 -2.72 -9.25
N ILE A 472 -16.72 -3.88 -8.75
CA ILE A 472 -17.51 -4.69 -7.80
C ILE A 472 -16.72 -4.73 -6.48
N PRO A 473 -17.19 -4.05 -5.42
CA PRO A 473 -16.49 -4.02 -4.14
C PRO A 473 -16.22 -5.44 -3.61
N PRO A 474 -14.98 -5.77 -3.24
CA PRO A 474 -14.66 -7.08 -2.69
C PRO A 474 -15.14 -7.25 -1.25
N ILE A 475 -15.33 -6.14 -0.53
CA ILE A 475 -15.79 -6.13 0.86
C ILE A 475 -17.32 -6.11 0.88
N PRO A 476 -18.00 -7.09 1.51
CA PRO A 476 -19.46 -7.10 1.62
C PRO A 476 -20.02 -5.88 2.36
N GLU A 477 -21.26 -5.49 2.01
CA GLU A 477 -22.00 -4.49 2.77
C GLU A 477 -22.08 -4.85 4.27
N GLY A 478 -22.06 -3.85 5.13
CA GLY A 478 -22.16 -4.01 6.58
C GLY A 478 -20.86 -4.42 7.29
N ILE A 479 -19.85 -4.88 6.57
CA ILE A 479 -18.52 -5.09 7.17
C ILE A 479 -17.90 -3.72 7.49
N ARG A 480 -17.36 -3.58 8.71
CA ARG A 480 -16.71 -2.35 9.18
C ARG A 480 -15.20 -2.57 9.29
N PRO A 481 -14.39 -1.52 9.04
CA PRO A 481 -12.97 -1.56 9.31
C PRO A 481 -12.68 -1.91 10.76
N MET A 482 -11.68 -2.75 11.00
CA MET A 482 -11.27 -3.13 12.34
C MET A 482 -9.76 -3.29 12.43
N ALA A 483 -9.17 -2.83 13.51
CA ALA A 483 -7.79 -3.14 13.82
C ALA A 483 -7.63 -4.63 14.15
N ILE A 484 -6.67 -5.31 13.54
CA ILE A 484 -6.47 -6.76 13.77
C ILE A 484 -5.83 -7.01 15.14
N ASN A 485 -4.99 -6.11 15.61
CA ASN A 485 -4.37 -6.15 16.94
C ASN A 485 -4.62 -4.81 17.66
N PRO A 486 -5.85 -4.57 18.16
CA PRO A 486 -6.08 -3.38 18.97
C PRO A 486 -5.16 -3.41 20.19
N LYS A 487 -4.51 -2.28 20.52
CA LYS A 487 -3.75 -2.16 21.76
C LYS A 487 -4.67 -2.57 22.91
N LYS A 488 -4.23 -3.58 23.70
CA LYS A 488 -4.93 -4.00 24.91
C LYS A 488 -4.82 -2.93 25.99
#